data_63e1e21b39148775bf641e1f8e450c40
#
_entry.id   63e1e21b39148775bf641e1f8e450c40
#
_cell.length_a   1.000
_cell.length_b   1.000
_cell.length_c   1.000
_cell.angle_alpha   90.00
_cell.angle_beta   90.00
_cell.angle_gamma   90.00
#
_symmetry.space_group_name_H-M   'P 1'
#
loop_
_entity.id
_entity.type
_entity.pdbx_description
1 polymer ?
#
loop_
_entity_poly.entity_id
_entity_poly.type
_entity_poly.pdbx_seq_one_letter_code
_entity_poly.pdbx_strand_id
1 'polypeptide(L)'
;MDFSELYSVNLDEYVGLALDHEQSYHAFMKAQLFDAKPFKESFLPDGMAEDLEQAAKDYDDILSQHVIYLQILGIGSNGHIGFNEPGQAFETGTHCVDLQESTIEANKRFFASAADVPRQAYTMGIKTIMQAKKILVVVSGEDKAEIVKKAFFGPVIPGVPASILQMHNDVILVGDEAALSLI
;
A
#
# COMPACT_ATOMS: atom_id res chain seq x y z
N MET A 1 -6.51 -18.74 14.07
CA MET A 1 -5.54 -17.74 14.57
C MET A 1 -6.36 -16.63 15.23
N ASP A 2 -5.97 -16.18 16.40
CA ASP A 2 -6.62 -15.09 17.15
C ASP A 2 -5.80 -13.80 16.96
N PHE A 3 -6.47 -12.71 16.63
CA PHE A 3 -5.85 -11.40 16.37
C PHE A 3 -6.21 -10.36 17.43
N SER A 4 -6.99 -10.75 18.46
CA SER A 4 -7.52 -9.83 19.48
C SER A 4 -6.47 -9.07 20.28
N GLU A 5 -5.22 -9.54 20.29
CA GLU A 5 -4.09 -8.86 20.96
C GLU A 5 -3.18 -8.12 19.96
N LEU A 6 -3.50 -8.15 18.67
CA LEU A 6 -2.70 -7.51 17.63
C LEU A 6 -3.29 -6.16 17.25
N TYR A 7 -2.41 -5.27 16.80
CA TYR A 7 -2.78 -4.02 16.14
C TYR A 7 -2.63 -4.20 14.63
N SER A 8 -3.52 -3.57 13.85
CA SER A 8 -3.35 -3.44 12.42
C SER A 8 -3.16 -1.98 12.02
N VAL A 9 -2.30 -1.74 11.04
CA VAL A 9 -2.10 -0.45 10.41
C VAL A 9 -2.27 -0.63 8.90
N ASN A 10 -3.12 0.17 8.28
CA ASN A 10 -3.31 0.12 6.84
C ASN A 10 -2.24 0.92 6.12
N LEU A 11 -1.87 0.43 4.94
CA LEU A 11 -0.87 1.04 4.09
C LEU A 11 -1.34 2.37 3.48
N ASP A 12 -2.64 2.44 3.18
CA ASP A 12 -3.22 3.53 2.41
C ASP A 12 -4.74 3.66 2.62
N GLU A 13 -5.30 4.79 2.17
CA GLU A 13 -6.74 5.03 2.05
C GLU A 13 -6.99 6.09 0.96
N TYR A 14 -8.10 5.98 0.26
CA TYR A 14 -8.54 7.00 -0.69
C TYR A 14 -8.96 8.30 -0.01
N VAL A 15 -8.59 9.43 -0.61
CA VAL A 15 -9.09 10.75 -0.19
C VAL A 15 -10.47 10.99 -0.80
N GLY A 16 -11.41 11.47 0.04
CA GLY A 16 -12.76 11.87 -0.37
C GLY A 16 -13.79 10.74 -0.35
N LEU A 17 -13.44 9.54 0.11
CA LEU A 17 -14.42 8.48 0.35
C LEU A 17 -14.82 8.44 1.83
N ALA A 18 -16.12 8.43 2.11
CA ALA A 18 -16.62 8.21 3.46
C ALA A 18 -16.24 6.81 3.97
N LEU A 19 -16.09 6.65 5.28
CA LEU A 19 -15.64 5.39 5.90
C LEU A 19 -16.54 4.19 5.57
N ASP A 20 -17.83 4.42 5.33
CA ASP A 20 -18.81 3.41 4.96
C ASP A 20 -19.01 3.24 3.45
N HIS A 21 -18.28 4.03 2.63
CA HIS A 21 -18.29 3.84 1.18
C HIS A 21 -17.73 2.48 0.83
N GLU A 22 -18.43 1.71 -0.01
CA GLU A 22 -18.06 0.32 -0.33
C GLU A 22 -16.63 0.13 -0.89
N GLN A 23 -16.04 1.18 -1.48
CA GLN A 23 -14.70 1.20 -2.05
C GLN A 23 -13.67 1.88 -1.14
N SER A 24 -14.03 2.36 0.06
CA SER A 24 -13.04 2.76 1.05
C SER A 24 -12.27 1.54 1.55
N TYR A 25 -10.97 1.69 1.85
CA TYR A 25 -10.24 0.58 2.46
C TYR A 25 -10.73 0.28 3.86
N HIS A 26 -11.29 1.27 4.57
CA HIS A 26 -11.97 1.03 5.85
C HIS A 26 -13.11 0.02 5.70
N ALA A 27 -14.06 0.25 4.77
CA ALA A 27 -15.18 -0.66 4.54
C ALA A 27 -14.69 -2.03 4.01
N PHE A 28 -13.72 -2.02 3.09
CA PHE A 28 -13.11 -3.24 2.56
C PHE A 28 -12.49 -4.10 3.66
N MET A 29 -11.62 -3.52 4.50
CA MET A 29 -10.95 -4.25 5.58
C MET A 29 -11.93 -4.74 6.63
N LYS A 30 -12.95 -3.94 6.93
CA LYS A 30 -14.03 -4.36 7.84
C LYS A 30 -14.71 -5.61 7.30
N ALA A 31 -15.16 -5.60 6.05
CA ALA A 31 -15.90 -6.71 5.44
C ALA A 31 -15.02 -7.96 5.20
N GLN A 32 -13.77 -7.78 4.81
CA GLN A 32 -12.90 -8.90 4.41
C GLN A 32 -12.12 -9.51 5.59
N LEU A 33 -11.85 -8.74 6.64
CA LEU A 33 -10.98 -9.20 7.72
C LEU A 33 -11.49 -8.87 9.11
N PHE A 34 -11.79 -7.62 9.43
CA PHE A 34 -11.97 -7.18 10.81
C PHE A 34 -13.23 -7.77 11.45
N ASP A 35 -14.33 -7.93 10.71
CA ASP A 35 -15.55 -8.56 11.22
C ASP A 35 -15.36 -10.05 11.54
N ALA A 36 -14.55 -10.75 10.74
CA ALA A 36 -14.28 -12.18 10.94
C ALA A 36 -13.12 -12.45 11.91
N LYS A 37 -12.18 -11.53 12.00
CA LYS A 37 -10.95 -11.61 12.81
C LYS A 37 -10.66 -10.25 13.43
N PRO A 38 -11.35 -9.90 14.53
CA PRO A 38 -11.15 -8.60 15.18
C PRO A 38 -9.73 -8.47 15.71
N PHE A 39 -9.13 -7.31 15.46
CA PHE A 39 -7.89 -6.88 16.07
C PHE A 39 -8.17 -6.14 17.37
N LYS A 40 -7.14 -5.97 18.20
CA LYS A 40 -7.23 -5.13 19.39
C LYS A 40 -7.60 -3.69 19.00
N GLU A 41 -6.95 -3.18 17.97
CA GLU A 41 -7.24 -1.89 17.35
C GLU A 41 -6.74 -1.88 15.90
N SER A 42 -7.41 -1.12 15.05
CA SER A 42 -7.07 -0.99 13.63
C SER A 42 -6.99 0.48 13.23
N PHE A 43 -5.87 0.89 12.66
CA PHE A 43 -5.60 2.26 12.25
C PHE A 43 -5.56 2.38 10.74
N LEU A 44 -6.24 3.40 10.22
CA LEU A 44 -6.24 3.77 8.82
C LEU A 44 -6.05 5.30 8.71
N PRO A 45 -5.48 5.81 7.60
CA PRO A 45 -5.48 7.23 7.34
C PRO A 45 -6.92 7.78 7.26
N ASP A 46 -7.13 9.02 7.68
CA ASP A 46 -8.44 9.68 7.57
C ASP A 46 -8.63 10.27 6.17
N GLY A 47 -9.28 9.51 5.29
CA GLY A 47 -9.59 9.94 3.92
C GLY A 47 -10.54 11.13 3.81
N MET A 48 -11.20 11.54 4.91
CA MET A 48 -12.15 12.65 4.93
C MET A 48 -11.60 13.91 5.61
N ALA A 49 -10.32 13.91 6.01
CA ALA A 49 -9.70 15.06 6.66
C ALA A 49 -9.70 16.31 5.75
N GLU A 50 -9.97 17.47 6.32
CA GLU A 50 -9.91 18.77 5.60
C GLU A 50 -8.46 19.20 5.36
N ASP A 51 -7.57 18.96 6.33
CA ASP A 51 -6.13 19.26 6.22
C ASP A 51 -5.35 17.98 5.95
N LEU A 52 -5.04 17.76 4.68
CA LEU A 52 -4.39 16.54 4.21
C LEU A 52 -2.96 16.37 4.75
N GLU A 53 -2.24 17.49 4.93
CA GLU A 53 -0.87 17.44 5.48
C GLU A 53 -0.88 17.09 6.97
N GLN A 54 -1.82 17.68 7.71
CA GLN A 54 -1.93 17.39 9.14
C GLN A 54 -2.38 15.94 9.36
N ALA A 55 -3.35 15.46 8.61
CA ALA A 55 -3.81 14.07 8.70
C ALA A 55 -2.69 13.06 8.40
N ALA A 56 -1.83 13.35 7.42
CA ALA A 56 -0.67 12.51 7.14
C ALA A 56 0.33 12.47 8.31
N LYS A 57 0.58 13.62 8.96
CA LYS A 57 1.43 13.69 10.16
C LYS A 57 0.82 12.97 11.35
N ASP A 58 -0.48 13.14 11.58
CA ASP A 58 -1.19 12.46 12.66
C ASP A 58 -1.13 10.94 12.48
N TYR A 59 -1.22 10.46 11.23
CA TYR A 59 -1.05 9.04 10.94
C TYR A 59 0.38 8.56 11.17
N ASP A 60 1.40 9.32 10.79
CA ASP A 60 2.80 9.01 11.09
C ASP A 60 3.06 8.99 12.61
N ASP A 61 2.41 9.85 13.39
CA ASP A 61 2.49 9.83 14.86
C ASP A 61 1.90 8.52 15.44
N ILE A 62 0.78 8.04 14.90
CA ILE A 62 0.22 6.74 15.25
C ILE A 62 1.22 5.63 14.89
N LEU A 63 1.74 5.61 13.68
CA LEU A 63 2.68 4.59 13.21
C LEU A 63 3.95 4.56 14.06
N SER A 64 4.42 5.72 14.53
CA SER A 64 5.62 5.83 15.37
C SER A 64 5.50 5.14 16.74
N GLN A 65 4.27 4.95 17.21
CA GLN A 65 3.99 4.29 18.50
C GLN A 65 3.92 2.77 18.38
N HIS A 66 3.97 2.23 17.16
CA HIS A 66 3.80 0.80 16.89
C HIS A 66 4.99 0.23 16.12
N VAL A 67 5.43 -0.97 16.48
CA VAL A 67 6.41 -1.72 15.69
C VAL A 67 5.65 -2.59 14.69
N ILE A 68 5.83 -2.32 13.40
CA ILE A 68 5.27 -3.15 12.33
C ILE A 68 6.11 -4.44 12.24
N TYR A 69 5.56 -5.55 12.67
CA TYR A 69 6.22 -6.86 12.60
C TYR A 69 6.16 -7.46 11.20
N LEU A 70 5.02 -7.29 10.51
CA LEU A 70 4.79 -7.79 9.16
C LEU A 70 4.09 -6.73 8.35
N GLN A 71 4.70 -6.31 7.25
CA GLN A 71 4.09 -5.50 6.21
C GLN A 71 3.75 -6.38 5.01
N ILE A 72 2.49 -6.38 4.60
CA ILE A 72 2.05 -7.06 3.38
C ILE A 72 1.98 -6.03 2.27
N LEU A 73 2.53 -6.36 1.10
CA LEU A 73 2.59 -5.50 -0.08
C LEU A 73 2.16 -6.26 -1.33
N GLY A 74 1.47 -5.57 -2.23
CA GLY A 74 1.45 -5.89 -3.65
C GLY A 74 2.48 -5.04 -4.41
N ILE A 75 2.60 -5.26 -5.72
CA ILE A 75 3.37 -4.39 -6.62
C ILE A 75 2.45 -3.95 -7.76
N GLY A 76 2.35 -2.64 -7.98
CA GLY A 76 1.67 -2.09 -9.14
C GLY A 76 2.40 -2.42 -10.45
N SER A 77 1.72 -2.37 -11.58
CA SER A 77 2.31 -2.63 -12.91
C SER A 77 3.45 -1.67 -13.27
N ASN A 78 3.46 -0.48 -12.69
CA ASN A 78 4.51 0.53 -12.83
C ASN A 78 5.58 0.47 -11.72
N GLY A 79 5.47 -0.47 -10.78
CA GLY A 79 6.42 -0.69 -9.68
C GLY A 79 6.11 0.04 -8.39
N HIS A 80 4.94 0.67 -8.25
CA HIS A 80 4.54 1.26 -6.98
C HIS A 80 4.31 0.22 -5.89
N ILE A 81 4.51 0.62 -4.64
CA ILE A 81 4.12 -0.10 -3.43
C ILE A 81 3.29 0.82 -2.53
N GLY A 82 2.12 0.34 -2.05
CA GLY A 82 1.07 1.24 -1.62
C GLY A 82 0.67 2.13 -2.79
N PHE A 83 0.53 3.43 -2.55
CA PHE A 83 0.44 4.43 -3.62
C PHE A 83 1.74 5.25 -3.76
N ASN A 84 2.89 4.73 -3.32
CA ASN A 84 4.18 5.35 -3.64
C ASN A 84 4.49 5.13 -5.13
N GLU A 85 4.08 6.09 -5.94
CA GLU A 85 4.18 6.06 -7.40
C GLU A 85 5.63 6.33 -7.87
N PRO A 86 6.00 5.88 -9.10
CA PRO A 86 7.29 6.22 -9.69
C PRO A 86 7.55 7.73 -9.68
N GLY A 87 8.70 8.14 -9.15
CA GLY A 87 9.06 9.54 -8.95
C GLY A 87 10.56 9.80 -9.07
N GLN A 88 10.99 10.95 -8.57
CA GLN A 88 12.40 11.36 -8.54
C GLN A 88 13.08 11.10 -7.19
N ALA A 89 12.28 10.85 -6.15
CA ALA A 89 12.75 10.55 -4.80
C ALA A 89 11.89 9.43 -4.19
N PHE A 90 12.39 8.80 -3.14
CA PHE A 90 11.59 7.97 -2.27
C PHE A 90 10.98 8.84 -1.18
N GLU A 91 9.66 9.00 -1.19
CA GLU A 91 8.95 9.75 -0.15
C GLU A 91 9.03 9.00 1.18
N THR A 92 9.37 9.70 2.24
CA THR A 92 9.72 9.05 3.51
C THR A 92 8.57 8.87 4.46
N GLY A 93 7.77 9.91 4.71
CA GLY A 93 6.61 9.91 5.60
C GLY A 93 5.31 9.58 4.88
N THR A 94 4.25 9.39 5.64
CA THR A 94 2.90 9.32 5.10
C THR A 94 2.58 10.60 4.37
N HIS A 95 2.00 10.51 3.18
CA HIS A 95 1.71 11.65 2.34
C HIS A 95 0.47 11.41 1.47
N CYS A 96 -0.14 12.50 1.03
CA CYS A 96 -1.17 12.45 0.01
C CYS A 96 -0.50 12.47 -1.38
N VAL A 97 -0.99 11.63 -2.28
CA VAL A 97 -0.47 11.49 -3.63
C VAL A 97 -1.60 11.63 -4.65
N ASP A 98 -1.31 12.32 -5.76
CA ASP A 98 -2.17 12.29 -6.94
C ASP A 98 -1.95 10.97 -7.68
N LEU A 99 -3.03 10.20 -7.88
CA LEU A 99 -2.95 8.91 -8.55
C LEU A 99 -2.65 9.08 -10.04
N GLN A 100 -1.73 8.28 -10.55
CA GLN A 100 -1.45 8.24 -11.99
C GLN A 100 -2.64 7.68 -12.76
N GLU A 101 -2.81 8.11 -14.02
CA GLU A 101 -3.89 7.65 -14.90
C GLU A 101 -3.89 6.10 -15.06
N SER A 102 -2.70 5.48 -15.07
CA SER A 102 -2.57 4.02 -15.11
C SER A 102 -3.17 3.34 -13.87
N THR A 103 -3.01 3.96 -12.68
CA THR A 103 -3.55 3.48 -11.42
C THR A 103 -5.07 3.68 -11.38
N ILE A 104 -5.56 4.83 -11.83
CA ILE A 104 -7.01 5.12 -11.96
C ILE A 104 -7.66 4.11 -12.90
N GLU A 105 -7.06 3.89 -14.07
CA GLU A 105 -7.57 2.93 -15.05
C GLU A 105 -7.59 1.49 -14.52
N ALA A 106 -6.55 1.08 -13.79
CA ALA A 106 -6.50 -0.25 -13.16
C ALA A 106 -7.58 -0.42 -12.07
N ASN A 107 -7.90 0.65 -11.35
CA ASN A 107 -8.85 0.62 -10.23
C ASN A 107 -10.31 0.88 -10.67
N LYS A 108 -10.56 1.41 -11.88
CA LYS A 108 -11.93 1.68 -12.37
C LYS A 108 -12.87 0.47 -12.31
N ARG A 109 -12.31 -0.75 -12.37
CA ARG A 109 -13.08 -2.01 -12.29
C ARG A 109 -13.85 -2.17 -10.97
N PHE A 110 -13.48 -1.42 -9.95
CA PHE A 110 -14.13 -1.43 -8.63
C PHE A 110 -15.18 -0.33 -8.48
N PHE A 111 -15.28 0.61 -9.43
CA PHE A 111 -16.17 1.76 -9.38
C PHE A 111 -17.18 1.71 -10.54
N ALA A 112 -18.25 2.49 -10.44
CA ALA A 112 -19.26 2.55 -11.49
C ALA A 112 -18.70 3.16 -12.79
N SER A 113 -17.75 4.10 -12.69
CA SER A 113 -17.03 4.67 -13.82
C SER A 113 -15.62 5.14 -13.40
N ALA A 114 -14.75 5.41 -14.37
CA ALA A 114 -13.43 5.99 -14.10
C ALA A 114 -13.51 7.39 -13.45
N ALA A 115 -14.63 8.12 -13.65
CA ALA A 115 -14.82 9.42 -13.02
C ALA A 115 -15.11 9.32 -11.51
N ASP A 116 -15.57 8.18 -11.05
CA ASP A 116 -15.88 7.92 -9.65
C ASP A 116 -14.65 7.43 -8.87
N VAL A 117 -13.57 7.09 -9.55
CA VAL A 117 -12.30 6.72 -8.89
C VAL A 117 -11.70 7.98 -8.26
N PRO A 118 -11.39 7.96 -6.96
CA PRO A 118 -10.69 9.08 -6.33
C PRO A 118 -9.41 9.44 -7.07
N ARG A 119 -9.08 10.72 -7.09
CA ARG A 119 -7.87 11.24 -7.75
C ARG A 119 -6.67 11.27 -6.82
N GLN A 120 -6.91 11.18 -5.51
CA GLN A 120 -5.90 11.24 -4.47
C GLN A 120 -6.06 10.10 -3.48
N ALA A 121 -4.95 9.70 -2.89
CA ALA A 121 -4.91 8.74 -1.79
C ALA A 121 -3.83 9.13 -0.79
N TYR A 122 -4.01 8.76 0.47
CA TYR A 122 -2.92 8.68 1.43
C TYR A 122 -2.16 7.40 1.22
N THR A 123 -0.85 7.47 1.39
CA THR A 123 0.00 6.29 1.44
C THR A 123 1.07 6.40 2.51
N MET A 124 1.30 5.32 3.21
CA MET A 124 2.45 5.16 4.11
C MET A 124 3.74 5.36 3.32
N GLY A 125 4.64 6.18 3.84
CA GLY A 125 5.91 6.46 3.17
C GLY A 125 6.88 5.27 3.18
N ILE A 126 7.82 5.32 2.25
CA ILE A 126 8.82 4.26 2.05
C ILE A 126 9.64 3.99 3.31
N LYS A 127 9.98 5.03 4.09
CA LYS A 127 10.74 4.85 5.35
C LYS A 127 9.99 3.95 6.32
N THR A 128 8.70 4.17 6.51
CA THR A 128 7.88 3.40 7.45
C THR A 128 7.71 1.96 6.97
N ILE A 129 7.47 1.75 5.67
CA ILE A 129 7.44 0.42 5.05
C ILE A 129 8.75 -0.32 5.33
N MET A 130 9.89 0.33 5.10
CA MET A 130 11.22 -0.25 5.27
C MET A 130 11.62 -0.47 6.74
N GLN A 131 10.90 0.11 7.71
CA GLN A 131 11.11 -0.12 9.14
C GLN A 131 10.38 -1.38 9.65
N ALA A 132 9.51 -1.99 8.88
CA ALA A 132 8.87 -3.26 9.24
C ALA A 132 9.94 -4.32 9.54
N LYS A 133 9.64 -5.25 10.44
CA LYS A 133 10.58 -6.34 10.77
C LYS A 133 10.67 -7.35 9.64
N LYS A 134 9.56 -7.56 8.93
CA LYS A 134 9.43 -8.47 7.80
C LYS A 134 8.48 -7.86 6.76
N ILE A 135 8.81 -8.01 5.49
CA ILE A 135 7.95 -7.63 4.38
C ILE A 135 7.55 -8.89 3.61
N LEU A 136 6.26 -9.05 3.38
CA LEU A 136 5.70 -10.08 2.52
C LEU A 136 5.13 -9.43 1.27
N VAL A 137 5.74 -9.71 0.13
CA VAL A 137 5.28 -9.23 -1.18
C VAL A 137 4.51 -10.35 -1.86
N VAL A 138 3.27 -10.05 -2.28
CA VAL A 138 2.42 -11.02 -2.96
C VAL A 138 2.11 -10.51 -4.37
N VAL A 139 2.40 -11.33 -5.38
CA VAL A 139 2.19 -10.99 -6.79
C VAL A 139 1.55 -12.15 -7.54
N SER A 140 0.72 -11.85 -8.54
CA SER A 140 0.06 -12.86 -9.35
C SER A 140 -0.20 -12.34 -10.76
N GLY A 141 -0.02 -13.20 -11.75
CA GLY A 141 -0.29 -12.94 -13.15
C GLY A 141 0.95 -12.58 -13.98
N GLU A 142 0.91 -12.94 -15.26
CA GLU A 142 2.01 -12.73 -16.21
C GLU A 142 2.34 -11.24 -16.42
N ASP A 143 1.35 -10.37 -16.30
CA ASP A 143 1.50 -8.90 -16.37
C ASP A 143 2.43 -8.32 -15.31
N LYS A 144 2.73 -9.09 -14.25
CA LYS A 144 3.66 -8.71 -13.18
C LYS A 144 5.10 -9.16 -13.42
N ALA A 145 5.37 -10.10 -14.33
CA ALA A 145 6.69 -10.71 -14.48
C ALA A 145 7.80 -9.67 -14.75
N GLU A 146 7.58 -8.73 -15.67
CA GLU A 146 8.56 -7.68 -16.00
C GLU A 146 8.82 -6.73 -14.83
N ILE A 147 7.77 -6.32 -14.11
CA ILE A 147 7.97 -5.39 -12.98
C ILE A 147 8.59 -6.08 -11.77
N VAL A 148 8.29 -7.34 -11.53
CA VAL A 148 8.95 -8.16 -10.50
C VAL A 148 10.45 -8.26 -10.79
N LYS A 149 10.83 -8.57 -12.04
CA LYS A 149 12.23 -8.61 -12.46
C LYS A 149 12.91 -7.26 -12.25
N LYS A 150 12.29 -6.15 -12.66
CA LYS A 150 12.84 -4.80 -12.46
C LYS A 150 13.00 -4.45 -10.98
N ALA A 151 11.99 -4.80 -10.16
CA ALA A 151 11.98 -4.48 -8.74
C ALA A 151 13.05 -5.25 -7.94
N PHE A 152 13.29 -6.53 -8.24
CA PHE A 152 14.17 -7.37 -7.42
C PHE A 152 15.55 -7.63 -8.04
N PHE A 153 15.73 -7.38 -9.33
CA PHE A 153 16.99 -7.66 -10.05
C PHE A 153 17.49 -6.47 -10.88
N GLY A 154 16.74 -5.37 -10.89
CA GLY A 154 17.14 -4.10 -11.50
C GLY A 154 17.85 -3.18 -10.51
N PRO A 155 18.20 -1.95 -10.95
CA PRO A 155 18.78 -0.94 -10.06
C PRO A 155 17.73 -0.45 -9.03
N VAL A 156 18.23 -0.10 -7.84
CA VAL A 156 17.38 0.55 -6.81
C VAL A 156 17.21 2.01 -7.18
N ILE A 157 16.03 2.38 -7.65
CA ILE A 157 15.71 3.72 -8.14
C ILE A 157 14.29 4.14 -7.79
N PRO A 158 14.01 5.43 -7.54
CA PRO A 158 12.65 5.90 -7.28
C PRO A 158 11.68 5.73 -8.45
N GLY A 159 12.20 5.60 -9.67
CA GLY A 159 11.40 5.27 -10.86
C GLY A 159 10.78 3.86 -10.85
N VAL A 160 11.22 3.00 -9.92
CA VAL A 160 10.63 1.70 -9.60
C VAL A 160 10.59 1.60 -8.07
N PRO A 161 9.57 2.17 -7.40
CA PRO A 161 9.55 2.26 -5.93
C PRO A 161 9.76 0.93 -5.21
N ALA A 162 9.19 -0.16 -5.72
CA ALA A 162 9.40 -1.51 -5.18
C ALA A 162 10.88 -1.96 -5.19
N SER A 163 11.75 -1.33 -5.99
CA SER A 163 13.18 -1.68 -6.03
C SER A 163 13.90 -1.43 -4.71
N ILE A 164 13.38 -0.53 -3.86
CA ILE A 164 13.94 -0.28 -2.53
C ILE A 164 13.89 -1.51 -1.63
N LEU A 165 12.97 -2.43 -1.89
CA LEU A 165 12.81 -3.66 -1.12
C LEU A 165 14.06 -4.55 -1.15
N GLN A 166 14.92 -4.41 -2.17
CA GLN A 166 16.24 -5.06 -2.24
C GLN A 166 17.17 -4.66 -1.06
N MET A 167 16.90 -3.52 -0.43
CA MET A 167 17.69 -3.01 0.70
C MET A 167 17.14 -3.43 2.06
N HIS A 168 16.01 -4.12 2.11
CA HIS A 168 15.42 -4.59 3.35
C HIS A 168 16.00 -5.94 3.77
N ASN A 169 16.19 -6.16 5.07
CA ASN A 169 16.88 -7.34 5.60
C ASN A 169 16.05 -8.65 5.55
N ASP A 170 14.73 -8.55 5.51
CA ASP A 170 13.82 -9.72 5.55
C ASP A 170 12.60 -9.49 4.65
N VAL A 171 12.76 -9.80 3.37
CA VAL A 171 11.69 -9.74 2.37
C VAL A 171 11.40 -11.13 1.85
N ILE A 172 10.13 -11.48 1.85
CA ILE A 172 9.64 -12.71 1.21
C ILE A 172 8.79 -12.29 0.00
N LEU A 173 9.18 -12.74 -1.18
CA LEU A 173 8.39 -12.63 -2.40
C LEU A 173 7.64 -13.94 -2.63
N VAL A 174 6.31 -13.86 -2.72
CA VAL A 174 5.43 -14.96 -3.05
C VAL A 174 4.69 -14.62 -4.34
N GLY A 175 4.79 -15.48 -5.32
CA GLY A 175 4.09 -15.31 -6.59
C GLY A 175 3.71 -16.63 -7.23
N ASP A 176 2.77 -16.57 -8.17
CA ASP A 176 2.52 -17.70 -9.06
C ASP A 176 3.63 -17.84 -10.13
N GLU A 177 3.66 -18.97 -10.83
CA GLU A 177 4.67 -19.26 -11.86
C GLU A 177 4.67 -18.19 -12.96
N ALA A 178 3.51 -17.61 -13.30
CA ALA A 178 3.38 -16.61 -14.33
C ALA A 178 4.05 -15.27 -13.90
N ALA A 179 3.78 -14.81 -12.68
CA ALA A 179 4.39 -13.58 -12.14
C ALA A 179 5.90 -13.72 -11.94
N LEU A 180 6.41 -14.94 -11.68
CA LEU A 180 7.83 -15.21 -11.41
C LEU A 180 8.58 -15.75 -12.64
N SER A 181 7.95 -15.80 -13.82
CA SER A 181 8.49 -16.45 -15.03
C SER A 181 9.77 -15.83 -15.59
N LEU A 182 10.15 -14.63 -15.16
CA LEU A 182 11.35 -13.92 -15.63
C LEU A 182 12.48 -13.86 -14.59
N ILE A 183 12.34 -14.58 -13.46
CA ILE A 183 13.34 -14.62 -12.38
C ILE A 183 13.71 -16.06 -12.01
#